data_a9f0510140ad98008c71d51a9688eb90
#
_entry.id   a9f0510140ad98008c71d51a9688eb90
#
_cell.length_a   1.000
_cell.length_b   1.000
_cell.length_c   1.000
_cell.angle_alpha   90.00
_cell.angle_beta   90.00
_cell.angle_gamma   90.00
#
_symmetry.space_group_name_H-M   'P 1'
#
loop_
_entity.id
_entity.type
_entity.pdbx_description
1 polymer ?
#
loop_
_entity_poly.entity_id
_entity_poly.type
_entity_poly.pdbx_seq_one_letter_code
_entity_poly.pdbx_strand_id
1 'polypeptide(L)'
;MKTKFFLYFFLLPIMLFPQLNPQSKKLTKKFFPDPNIEINTPAFNKKKGFTKYDEMMSFLNEQIANHSDVVKLEFVGESQKGKQIPMLFFDRKNSNEKVKVFFQAGLHGNEPASTEGILYFIDQILNNEKYNNLLDRITLAIIPMANIDGYEINNRYASNGLDLNRDHTKLLAKESKCLKQAFSDFEAEVSVDFH
;
A
#
# COMPACT_ATOMS: atom_id res chain seq x y z
N MET A 1 53.34 50.19 14.42
CA MET A 1 52.11 49.47 14.70
C MET A 1 51.71 48.69 13.45
N LYS A 2 51.83 47.34 13.46
CA LYS A 2 51.43 46.48 12.34
C LYS A 2 50.04 45.91 12.66
N THR A 3 49.04 46.41 11.95
CA THR A 3 47.64 45.95 12.08
C THR A 3 47.53 44.60 11.38
N LYS A 4 47.28 43.53 12.14
CA LYS A 4 46.98 42.21 11.60
C LYS A 4 45.52 42.16 11.20
N PHE A 5 45.22 42.05 9.90
CA PHE A 5 43.90 41.76 9.38
C PHE A 5 43.64 40.26 9.62
N PHE A 6 42.69 39.94 10.49
CA PHE A 6 42.12 38.60 10.64
C PHE A 6 41.00 38.42 9.62
N LEU A 7 41.25 37.61 8.61
CA LEU A 7 40.24 37.22 7.62
C LEU A 7 39.41 36.08 8.24
N TYR A 8 38.21 36.38 8.72
CA TYR A 8 37.25 35.35 9.13
C TYR A 8 36.65 34.74 7.87
N PHE A 9 37.10 33.52 7.52
CA PHE A 9 36.42 32.68 6.55
C PHE A 9 35.13 32.17 7.22
N PHE A 10 34.00 32.78 6.92
CA PHE A 10 32.70 32.23 7.23
C PHE A 10 32.47 31.01 6.33
N LEU A 11 32.79 29.81 6.81
CA LEU A 11 32.28 28.55 6.25
C LEU A 11 30.78 28.50 6.53
N LEU A 12 29.97 29.06 5.63
CA LEU A 12 28.55 28.73 5.55
C LEU A 12 28.44 27.24 5.25
N PRO A 13 27.79 26.43 6.11
CA PRO A 13 27.48 25.07 5.76
C PRO A 13 26.57 25.12 4.52
N ILE A 14 27.09 24.73 3.37
CA ILE A 14 26.27 24.47 2.20
C ILE A 14 25.43 23.25 2.58
N MET A 15 24.20 23.50 3.00
CA MET A 15 23.21 22.46 3.16
C MET A 15 22.95 21.87 1.77
N LEU A 16 23.67 20.81 1.44
CA LEU A 16 23.35 19.95 0.30
C LEU A 16 22.07 19.20 0.66
N PHE A 17 20.93 19.86 0.48
CA PHE A 17 19.68 19.13 0.41
C PHE A 17 19.79 18.24 -0.84
N PRO A 18 19.61 16.92 -0.73
CA PRO A 18 19.47 16.08 -1.89
C PRO A 18 18.27 16.57 -2.68
N GLN A 19 18.51 17.37 -3.70
CA GLN A 19 17.47 17.79 -4.61
C GLN A 19 17.14 16.56 -5.45
N LEU A 20 15.97 16.00 -5.22
CA LEU A 20 15.31 15.11 -6.16
C LEU A 20 15.09 15.91 -7.45
N ASN A 21 16.05 15.85 -8.36
CA ASN A 21 15.88 16.39 -9.70
C ASN A 21 15.02 15.40 -10.48
N PRO A 22 13.75 15.71 -10.72
CA PRO A 22 12.92 14.83 -11.53
C PRO A 22 13.55 14.69 -12.91
N GLN A 23 13.53 13.49 -13.47
CA GLN A 23 14.01 13.22 -14.80
C GLN A 23 13.34 14.13 -15.82
N SER A 24 14.09 14.57 -16.82
CA SER A 24 13.50 15.41 -17.87
C SER A 24 12.34 14.66 -18.56
N LYS A 25 11.28 15.38 -18.94
CA LYS A 25 10.14 14.80 -19.66
C LYS A 25 10.57 14.03 -20.93
N LYS A 26 11.66 14.46 -21.57
CA LYS A 26 12.24 13.78 -22.76
C LYS A 26 12.79 12.41 -22.40
N LEU A 27 13.54 12.29 -21.29
CA LEU A 27 14.08 11.01 -20.81
C LEU A 27 12.95 10.10 -20.33
N THR A 28 12.02 10.62 -19.53
CA THR A 28 10.85 9.86 -19.08
C THR A 28 10.09 9.28 -20.25
N LYS A 29 9.74 10.09 -21.24
CA LYS A 29 9.00 9.64 -22.42
C LYS A 29 9.77 8.62 -23.27
N LYS A 30 11.12 8.70 -23.31
CA LYS A 30 11.97 7.77 -24.05
C LYS A 30 12.09 6.40 -23.40
N PHE A 31 12.28 6.35 -22.07
CA PHE A 31 12.57 5.11 -21.35
C PHE A 31 11.36 4.52 -20.62
N PHE A 32 10.36 5.36 -20.34
CA PHE A 32 9.11 4.98 -19.70
C PHE A 32 7.95 5.55 -20.55
N PRO A 33 7.73 5.02 -21.75
CA PRO A 33 6.59 5.45 -22.57
C PRO A 33 5.30 5.14 -21.80
N ASP A 34 4.27 5.95 -22.05
CA ASP A 34 2.95 5.70 -21.52
C ASP A 34 2.50 4.30 -21.94
N PRO A 35 2.22 3.40 -20.97
CA PRO A 35 1.79 2.04 -21.28
C PRO A 35 0.41 1.98 -21.93
N ASN A 36 -0.28 3.12 -22.01
CA ASN A 36 -1.64 3.25 -22.57
C ASN A 36 -2.63 2.27 -21.92
N ILE A 37 -2.52 2.13 -20.61
CA ILE A 37 -3.43 1.32 -19.77
C ILE A 37 -4.46 2.20 -19.10
N GLU A 38 -5.67 1.70 -18.99
CA GLU A 38 -6.72 2.32 -18.20
C GLU A 38 -6.57 1.91 -16.73
N ILE A 39 -6.61 2.88 -15.80
CA ILE A 39 -6.48 2.65 -14.38
C ILE A 39 -7.73 3.22 -13.69
N ASN A 40 -8.63 2.34 -13.27
CA ASN A 40 -9.91 2.68 -12.66
C ASN A 40 -9.85 2.60 -11.13
N THR A 41 -8.89 3.33 -10.52
CA THR A 41 -8.75 3.40 -9.06
C THR A 41 -9.01 4.81 -8.55
N PRO A 42 -9.36 5.01 -7.26
CA PRO A 42 -9.76 6.32 -6.75
C PRO A 42 -8.73 7.44 -6.96
N ALA A 43 -7.43 7.14 -6.83
CA ALA A 43 -6.39 8.13 -7.03
C ALA A 43 -6.29 8.60 -8.49
N PHE A 44 -6.53 7.72 -9.46
CA PHE A 44 -6.47 8.03 -10.88
C PHE A 44 -7.73 8.72 -11.40
N ASN A 45 -8.85 8.56 -10.68
CA ASN A 45 -10.12 9.21 -11.01
C ASN A 45 -10.22 10.65 -10.46
N LYS A 46 -9.21 11.14 -9.76
CA LYS A 46 -9.17 12.50 -9.21
C LYS A 46 -7.93 13.28 -9.67
N LYS A 47 -8.01 14.61 -9.58
CA LYS A 47 -6.96 15.50 -10.08
C LYS A 47 -5.65 15.46 -9.27
N LYS A 48 -5.70 15.11 -7.97
CA LYS A 48 -4.55 15.20 -7.08
C LYS A 48 -4.72 14.33 -5.83
N GLY A 49 -3.61 13.78 -5.38
CA GLY A 49 -3.49 13.04 -4.11
C GLY A 49 -3.71 11.54 -4.28
N PHE A 50 -3.31 10.79 -3.26
CA PHE A 50 -3.48 9.34 -3.17
C PHE A 50 -4.87 8.99 -2.64
N THR A 51 -5.28 7.74 -2.81
CA THR A 51 -6.56 7.19 -2.34
C THR A 51 -6.66 7.32 -0.82
N LYS A 52 -7.71 7.98 -0.32
CA LYS A 52 -7.98 8.03 1.12
C LYS A 52 -8.72 6.77 1.58
N TYR A 53 -8.74 6.54 2.90
CA TYR A 53 -9.40 5.38 3.48
C TYR A 53 -10.86 5.24 3.02
N ASP A 54 -11.67 6.30 3.11
CA ASP A 54 -13.08 6.24 2.73
C ASP A 54 -13.28 6.03 1.22
N GLU A 55 -12.39 6.59 0.38
CA GLU A 55 -12.39 6.35 -1.07
C GLU A 55 -12.01 4.91 -1.39
N MET A 56 -11.04 4.34 -0.67
CA MET A 56 -10.68 2.93 -0.76
C MET A 56 -11.87 2.05 -0.38
N MET A 57 -12.51 2.30 0.76
CA MET A 57 -13.67 1.51 1.21
C MET A 57 -14.83 1.58 0.23
N SER A 58 -15.10 2.74 -0.36
CA SER A 58 -16.12 2.89 -1.41
C SER A 58 -15.78 2.05 -2.64
N PHE A 59 -14.53 2.11 -3.10
CA PHE A 59 -14.04 1.30 -4.22
C PHE A 59 -14.16 -0.20 -3.92
N LEU A 60 -13.69 -0.66 -2.75
CA LEU A 60 -13.76 -2.07 -2.37
C LEU A 60 -15.21 -2.57 -2.30
N ASN A 61 -16.12 -1.79 -1.74
CA ASN A 61 -17.55 -2.15 -1.68
C ASN A 61 -18.18 -2.26 -3.07
N GLU A 62 -17.82 -1.39 -4.01
CA GLU A 62 -18.24 -1.48 -5.40
C GLU A 62 -17.75 -2.77 -6.06
N GLN A 63 -16.46 -3.10 -5.92
CA GLN A 63 -15.89 -4.34 -6.45
C GLN A 63 -16.60 -5.57 -5.89
N ILE A 64 -16.88 -5.59 -4.58
CA ILE A 64 -17.56 -6.71 -3.93
C ILE A 64 -19.01 -6.84 -4.40
N ALA A 65 -19.71 -5.73 -4.56
CA ALA A 65 -21.11 -5.76 -5.04
C ALA A 65 -21.20 -6.36 -6.45
N ASN A 66 -20.20 -6.12 -7.30
CA ASN A 66 -20.14 -6.61 -8.67
C ASN A 66 -19.61 -8.06 -8.78
N HIS A 67 -18.91 -8.57 -7.77
CA HIS A 67 -18.20 -9.86 -7.81
C HIS A 67 -18.39 -10.70 -6.52
N SER A 68 -19.56 -10.64 -5.93
CA SER A 68 -19.89 -11.27 -4.62
C SER A 68 -19.77 -12.80 -4.60
N ASP A 69 -19.72 -13.42 -5.77
CA ASP A 69 -19.49 -14.86 -5.95
C ASP A 69 -18.01 -15.27 -5.81
N VAL A 70 -17.09 -14.29 -5.93
CA VAL A 70 -15.64 -14.53 -5.98
C VAL A 70 -14.91 -13.81 -4.85
N VAL A 71 -15.37 -12.64 -4.40
CA VAL A 71 -14.69 -11.83 -3.38
C VAL A 71 -15.62 -11.49 -2.21
N LYS A 72 -15.06 -11.53 -1.01
CA LYS A 72 -15.72 -11.06 0.22
C LYS A 72 -14.79 -10.16 1.01
N LEU A 73 -15.39 -9.27 1.82
CA LEU A 73 -14.69 -8.38 2.74
C LEU A 73 -14.88 -8.86 4.17
N GLU A 74 -13.81 -8.86 4.93
CA GLU A 74 -13.82 -9.00 6.39
C GLU A 74 -12.98 -7.89 7.01
N PHE A 75 -13.21 -7.60 8.29
CA PHE A 75 -12.36 -6.68 9.03
C PHE A 75 -11.53 -7.48 10.02
N VAL A 76 -10.21 -7.39 9.90
CA VAL A 76 -9.26 -8.18 10.71
C VAL A 76 -8.93 -7.53 12.05
N GLY A 77 -9.41 -6.32 12.28
CA GLY A 77 -9.25 -5.56 13.51
C GLY A 77 -9.31 -4.06 13.28
N GLU A 78 -8.73 -3.31 14.21
CA GLU A 78 -8.79 -1.86 14.23
C GLU A 78 -7.40 -1.23 14.31
N SER A 79 -7.24 -0.06 13.69
CA SER A 79 -6.09 0.82 13.89
C SER A 79 -6.06 1.39 15.33
N GLN A 80 -4.99 2.10 15.70
CA GLN A 80 -4.91 2.77 17.01
C GLN A 80 -6.07 3.75 17.23
N LYS A 81 -6.56 4.42 16.17
CA LYS A 81 -7.68 5.36 16.20
C LYS A 81 -9.05 4.72 15.96
N GLY A 82 -9.13 3.39 15.92
CA GLY A 82 -10.39 2.66 15.79
C GLY A 82 -10.93 2.54 14.37
N LYS A 83 -10.12 2.78 13.32
CA LYS A 83 -10.52 2.51 11.96
C LYS A 83 -10.41 1.02 11.65
N GLN A 84 -11.43 0.46 11.02
CA GLN A 84 -11.48 -0.95 10.67
C GLN A 84 -10.45 -1.29 9.59
N ILE A 85 -9.64 -2.34 9.79
CA ILE A 85 -8.64 -2.81 8.83
C ILE A 85 -9.31 -3.82 7.90
N PRO A 86 -9.53 -3.47 6.61
CA PRO A 86 -10.18 -4.36 5.66
C PRO A 86 -9.24 -5.45 5.16
N MET A 87 -9.76 -6.66 5.00
CA MET A 87 -9.12 -7.75 4.28
C MET A 87 -10.11 -8.34 3.29
N LEU A 88 -9.68 -8.46 2.04
CA LEU A 88 -10.47 -9.12 1.00
C LEU A 88 -10.01 -10.56 0.83
N PHE A 89 -10.97 -11.46 0.68
CA PHE A 89 -10.73 -12.85 0.32
C PHE A 89 -11.27 -13.12 -1.06
N PHE A 90 -10.42 -13.66 -1.93
CA PHE A 90 -10.76 -14.07 -3.28
C PHE A 90 -10.70 -15.57 -3.36
N ASP A 91 -11.81 -16.19 -3.67
CA ASP A 91 -11.90 -17.64 -3.84
C ASP A 91 -13.00 -18.01 -4.82
N ARG A 92 -12.63 -18.37 -6.02
CA ARG A 92 -13.57 -18.95 -6.97
C ARG A 92 -13.78 -20.43 -6.64
N LYS A 93 -14.98 -20.80 -6.24
CA LYS A 93 -15.32 -22.19 -5.90
C LYS A 93 -15.13 -23.10 -7.11
N ASN A 94 -14.20 -24.04 -7.00
CA ASN A 94 -13.99 -25.14 -7.93
C ASN A 94 -13.39 -26.33 -7.18
N SER A 95 -13.16 -27.45 -7.88
CA SER A 95 -12.60 -28.67 -7.30
C SER A 95 -11.07 -28.73 -7.30
N ASN A 96 -10.39 -27.66 -7.74
CA ASN A 96 -8.93 -27.64 -7.81
C ASN A 96 -8.33 -27.42 -6.43
N GLU A 97 -7.18 -28.05 -6.18
CA GLU A 97 -6.29 -27.67 -5.11
C GLU A 97 -5.69 -26.29 -5.42
N LYS A 98 -5.67 -25.38 -4.44
CA LYS A 98 -5.26 -23.99 -4.61
C LYS A 98 -4.14 -23.61 -3.66
N VAL A 99 -3.21 -22.82 -4.17
CA VAL A 99 -2.17 -22.19 -3.36
C VAL A 99 -2.77 -20.98 -2.61
N LYS A 100 -2.54 -20.91 -1.31
CA LYS A 100 -2.96 -19.78 -0.47
C LYS A 100 -1.92 -18.65 -0.55
N VAL A 101 -2.36 -17.50 -1.04
CA VAL A 101 -1.51 -16.33 -1.26
C VAL A 101 -1.99 -15.17 -0.39
N PHE A 102 -1.09 -14.53 0.34
CA PHE A 102 -1.40 -13.39 1.20
C PHE A 102 -0.64 -12.15 0.76
N PHE A 103 -1.34 -11.06 0.51
CA PHE A 103 -0.78 -9.76 0.19
C PHE A 103 -1.13 -8.75 1.27
N GLN A 104 -0.15 -7.94 1.69
CA GLN A 104 -0.43 -6.73 2.45
C GLN A 104 0.26 -5.53 1.81
N ALA A 105 -0.34 -4.36 1.94
CA ALA A 105 0.19 -3.09 1.45
C ALA A 105 0.01 -1.97 2.47
N GLY A 106 0.74 -0.88 2.30
CA GLY A 106 0.62 0.30 3.14
C GLY A 106 1.07 0.07 4.59
N LEU A 107 2.11 -0.73 4.82
CA LEU A 107 2.69 -0.94 6.14
C LEU A 107 3.29 0.35 6.69
N HIS A 108 3.92 1.17 5.84
CA HIS A 108 4.31 2.54 6.16
C HIS A 108 3.36 3.53 5.51
N GLY A 109 2.77 4.42 6.31
CA GLY A 109 1.74 5.32 5.82
C GLY A 109 2.23 6.40 4.85
N ASN A 110 3.53 6.64 4.76
CA ASN A 110 4.14 7.58 3.80
C ASN A 110 4.60 6.91 2.49
N GLU A 111 4.21 5.66 2.26
CA GLU A 111 4.54 4.88 1.07
C GLU A 111 3.26 4.47 0.30
N PRO A 112 2.49 5.44 -0.22
CA PRO A 112 1.14 5.19 -0.75
C PRO A 112 1.12 4.36 -2.05
N ALA A 113 2.24 4.28 -2.76
CA ALA A 113 2.33 3.55 -4.03
C ALA A 113 1.96 2.06 -3.89
N SER A 114 2.23 1.45 -2.74
CA SER A 114 1.88 0.07 -2.45
C SER A 114 0.37 -0.15 -2.40
N THR A 115 -0.35 0.73 -1.71
CA THR A 115 -1.82 0.72 -1.67
C THR A 115 -2.40 0.95 -3.07
N GLU A 116 -1.91 1.95 -3.81
CA GLU A 116 -2.41 2.22 -5.18
C GLU A 116 -2.17 1.03 -6.12
N GLY A 117 -1.01 0.40 -6.03
CA GLY A 117 -0.69 -0.80 -6.82
C GLY A 117 -1.61 -1.98 -6.49
N ILE A 118 -1.92 -2.19 -5.22
CA ILE A 118 -2.85 -3.26 -4.79
C ILE A 118 -4.28 -2.95 -5.22
N LEU A 119 -4.76 -1.72 -5.16
CA LEU A 119 -6.10 -1.37 -5.66
C LEU A 119 -6.20 -1.61 -7.17
N TYR A 120 -5.17 -1.26 -7.94
CA TYR A 120 -5.12 -1.59 -9.35
C TYR A 120 -5.09 -3.10 -9.61
N PHE A 121 -4.33 -3.87 -8.81
CA PHE A 121 -4.32 -5.32 -8.90
C PHE A 121 -5.71 -5.92 -8.62
N ILE A 122 -6.43 -5.42 -7.61
CA ILE A 122 -7.81 -5.84 -7.28
C ILE A 122 -8.73 -5.57 -8.47
N ASP A 123 -8.67 -4.38 -9.07
CA ASP A 123 -9.44 -4.08 -10.29
C ASP A 123 -9.12 -5.07 -11.40
N GLN A 124 -7.84 -5.32 -11.67
CA GLN A 124 -7.43 -6.18 -12.77
C GLN A 124 -7.78 -7.66 -12.57
N ILE A 125 -7.67 -8.20 -11.37
CA ILE A 125 -8.00 -9.62 -11.12
C ILE A 125 -9.50 -9.88 -11.19
N LEU A 126 -10.33 -8.88 -10.91
CA LEU A 126 -11.78 -8.99 -10.99
C LEU A 126 -12.36 -8.65 -12.37
N ASN A 127 -11.86 -7.59 -13.01
CA ASN A 127 -12.48 -7.01 -14.21
C ASN A 127 -11.75 -7.36 -15.52
N ASN A 128 -10.54 -7.93 -15.47
CA ASN A 128 -9.79 -8.25 -16.66
C ASN A 128 -9.76 -9.77 -16.91
N GLU A 129 -10.42 -10.21 -17.98
CA GLU A 129 -10.51 -11.64 -18.34
C GLU A 129 -9.16 -12.35 -18.45
N LYS A 130 -8.10 -11.62 -18.82
CA LYS A 130 -6.74 -12.17 -18.92
C LYS A 130 -6.24 -12.74 -17.58
N TYR A 131 -6.68 -12.18 -16.45
CA TYR A 131 -6.21 -12.57 -15.11
C TYR A 131 -7.25 -13.37 -14.32
N ASN A 132 -8.44 -13.50 -14.83
CA ASN A 132 -9.57 -14.12 -14.16
C ASN A 132 -9.32 -15.59 -13.80
N ASN A 133 -8.57 -16.31 -14.63
CA ASN A 133 -8.22 -17.71 -14.43
C ASN A 133 -7.22 -17.97 -13.29
N LEU A 134 -6.57 -16.91 -12.76
CA LEU A 134 -5.67 -17.06 -11.61
C LEU A 134 -6.43 -17.58 -10.37
N LEU A 135 -7.67 -17.12 -10.17
CA LEU A 135 -8.51 -17.53 -9.05
C LEU A 135 -8.99 -18.99 -9.13
N ASP A 136 -8.74 -19.68 -10.24
CA ASP A 136 -8.95 -21.12 -10.34
C ASP A 136 -7.84 -21.93 -9.67
N ARG A 137 -6.68 -21.31 -9.41
CA ARG A 137 -5.47 -21.95 -8.87
C ARG A 137 -4.97 -21.37 -7.57
N ILE A 138 -5.45 -20.20 -7.19
CA ILE A 138 -5.08 -19.55 -5.94
C ILE A 138 -6.31 -19.16 -5.13
N THR A 139 -6.18 -19.21 -3.80
CA THR A 139 -7.02 -18.47 -2.86
C THR A 139 -6.19 -17.31 -2.35
N LEU A 140 -6.72 -16.10 -2.47
CA LEU A 140 -5.96 -14.89 -2.20
C LEU A 140 -6.59 -14.08 -1.07
N ALA A 141 -5.77 -13.64 -0.11
CA ALA A 141 -6.15 -12.67 0.91
C ALA A 141 -5.35 -11.38 0.72
N ILE A 142 -6.01 -10.23 0.76
CA ILE A 142 -5.37 -8.91 0.55
C ILE A 142 -5.76 -7.95 1.66
N ILE A 143 -4.77 -7.36 2.34
CA ILE A 143 -4.91 -6.18 3.19
C ILE A 143 -4.36 -4.97 2.41
N PRO A 144 -5.21 -4.09 1.86
CA PRO A 144 -4.77 -3.05 0.93
C PRO A 144 -4.14 -1.83 1.63
N MET A 145 -4.41 -1.62 2.92
CA MET A 145 -3.90 -0.49 3.69
C MET A 145 -3.73 -0.91 5.16
N ALA A 146 -2.53 -1.35 5.53
CA ALA A 146 -2.25 -1.89 6.86
C ALA A 146 -2.14 -0.81 7.95
N ASN A 147 -1.47 0.32 7.66
CA ASN A 147 -1.27 1.45 8.56
C ASN A 147 -2.18 2.63 8.19
N ILE A 148 -3.48 2.48 8.41
CA ILE A 148 -4.49 3.48 8.00
C ILE A 148 -4.22 4.85 8.63
N ASP A 149 -3.93 4.88 9.92
CA ASP A 149 -3.72 6.13 10.65
C ASP A 149 -2.50 6.91 10.17
N GLY A 150 -1.39 6.19 9.92
CA GLY A 150 -0.18 6.78 9.35
C GLY A 150 -0.39 7.23 7.91
N TYR A 151 -1.11 6.44 7.13
CA TYR A 151 -1.39 6.72 5.72
C TYR A 151 -2.15 8.05 5.54
N GLU A 152 -3.18 8.29 6.35
CA GLU A 152 -3.99 9.52 6.26
C GLU A 152 -3.22 10.80 6.50
N ILE A 153 -2.17 10.74 7.32
CA ILE A 153 -1.32 11.89 7.65
C ILE A 153 0.05 11.83 6.96
N ASN A 154 0.21 10.91 5.99
CA ASN A 154 1.47 10.70 5.27
C ASN A 154 2.68 10.49 6.22
N ASN A 155 2.51 9.65 7.23
CA ASN A 155 3.52 9.34 8.24
C ASN A 155 3.91 7.87 8.17
N ARG A 156 5.21 7.60 8.29
CA ARG A 156 5.76 6.23 8.34
C ARG A 156 5.16 5.39 9.47
N TYR A 157 5.04 6.00 10.64
CA TYR A 157 4.70 5.32 11.89
C TYR A 157 3.18 5.19 12.07
N ALA A 158 2.76 4.18 12.83
CA ALA A 158 1.40 4.09 13.35
C ALA A 158 1.13 5.26 14.32
N SER A 159 -0.13 5.53 14.65
CA SER A 159 -0.49 6.72 15.44
C SER A 159 0.02 6.70 16.89
N ASN A 160 0.48 5.55 17.38
CA ASN A 160 1.19 5.41 18.67
C ASN A 160 2.72 5.61 18.56
N GLY A 161 3.23 6.00 17.39
CA GLY A 161 4.65 6.26 17.13
C GLY A 161 5.49 5.01 16.84
N LEU A 162 4.90 3.84 16.74
CA LEU A 162 5.64 2.60 16.44
C LEU A 162 5.81 2.41 14.93
N ASP A 163 6.99 1.95 14.54
CA ASP A 163 7.25 1.42 13.20
C ASP A 163 6.71 -0.02 13.13
N LEU A 164 5.64 -0.24 12.36
CA LEU A 164 5.00 -1.55 12.25
C LEU A 164 5.97 -2.61 11.73
N ASN A 165 6.92 -2.23 10.84
CA ASN A 165 7.95 -3.13 10.33
C ASN A 165 9.04 -3.48 11.39
N ARG A 166 8.98 -2.94 12.59
CA ARG A 166 9.82 -3.27 13.75
C ARG A 166 9.02 -3.88 14.89
N ASP A 167 7.70 -3.94 14.74
CA ASP A 167 6.78 -4.38 15.80
C ASP A 167 6.27 -5.82 15.65
N HIS A 168 6.59 -6.51 14.53
CA HIS A 168 6.13 -7.88 14.25
C HIS A 168 6.52 -8.93 15.30
N THR A 169 7.58 -8.69 16.07
CA THR A 169 8.00 -9.58 17.15
C THR A 169 7.46 -9.17 18.52
N LYS A 170 7.19 -7.87 18.71
CA LYS A 170 6.73 -7.32 20.00
C LYS A 170 5.21 -7.22 20.06
N LEU A 171 4.54 -6.99 18.94
CA LEU A 171 3.09 -6.88 18.78
C LEU A 171 2.47 -5.88 19.77
N LEU A 172 3.06 -4.68 19.88
CA LEU A 172 2.57 -3.61 20.75
C LEU A 172 1.49 -2.77 20.07
N ALA A 173 1.60 -2.54 18.77
CA ALA A 173 0.58 -1.85 17.99
C ALA A 173 -0.65 -2.76 17.78
N LYS A 174 -1.84 -2.15 17.75
CA LYS A 174 -3.08 -2.89 17.41
C LYS A 174 -2.98 -3.47 16.00
N GLU A 175 -2.50 -2.67 15.05
CA GLU A 175 -2.29 -3.06 13.67
C GLU A 175 -1.39 -4.29 13.57
N SER A 176 -0.23 -4.31 14.24
CA SER A 176 0.69 -5.46 14.20
C SER A 176 0.05 -6.74 14.72
N LYS A 177 -0.78 -6.65 15.78
CA LYS A 177 -1.54 -7.80 16.30
C LYS A 177 -2.53 -8.33 15.28
N CYS A 178 -3.33 -7.43 14.68
CA CYS A 178 -4.36 -7.79 13.71
C CYS A 178 -3.73 -8.40 12.44
N LEU A 179 -2.68 -7.78 11.91
CA LEU A 179 -1.96 -8.26 10.72
C LEU A 179 -1.34 -9.64 10.97
N LYS A 180 -0.68 -9.83 12.12
CA LYS A 180 -0.09 -11.12 12.49
C LYS A 180 -1.15 -12.20 12.64
N GLN A 181 -2.27 -11.89 13.28
CA GLN A 181 -3.37 -12.84 13.46
C GLN A 181 -3.98 -13.22 12.12
N ALA A 182 -4.32 -12.24 11.29
CA ALA A 182 -4.88 -12.48 9.95
C ALA A 182 -3.98 -13.34 9.08
N PHE A 183 -2.67 -13.05 9.07
CA PHE A 183 -1.68 -13.87 8.37
C PHE A 183 -1.64 -15.31 8.88
N SER A 184 -1.64 -15.49 10.22
CA SER A 184 -1.55 -16.82 10.84
C SER A 184 -2.83 -17.64 10.61
N ASP A 185 -3.99 -17.01 10.69
CA ASP A 185 -5.29 -17.69 10.49
C ASP A 185 -5.51 -18.09 9.04
N PHE A 186 -4.98 -17.32 8.10
CA PHE A 186 -5.09 -17.63 6.69
C PHE A 186 -4.15 -18.76 6.26
N GLU A 187 -3.05 -19.02 7.00
CA GLU A 187 -2.06 -20.06 6.72
C GLU A 187 -1.52 -19.98 5.28
N ALA A 188 -1.04 -18.81 4.88
CA ALA A 188 -0.54 -18.59 3.53
C ALA A 188 0.70 -19.41 3.20
N GLU A 189 0.75 -20.00 2.00
CA GLU A 189 1.94 -20.67 1.45
C GLU A 189 2.88 -19.68 0.77
N VAL A 190 2.31 -18.55 0.28
CA VAL A 190 3.08 -17.46 -0.32
C VAL A 190 2.59 -16.14 0.31
N SER A 191 3.51 -15.30 0.75
CA SER A 191 3.21 -13.98 1.28
C SER A 191 4.08 -12.91 0.62
N VAL A 192 3.45 -11.77 0.30
CA VAL A 192 4.14 -10.59 -0.25
C VAL A 192 3.73 -9.36 0.54
N ASP A 193 4.73 -8.63 1.02
CA ASP A 193 4.59 -7.31 1.62
C ASP A 193 4.97 -6.25 0.58
N PHE A 194 3.96 -5.52 0.11
CA PHE A 194 4.14 -4.35 -0.76
C PHE A 194 4.43 -3.16 0.13
N HIS A 195 5.67 -2.89 0.27
CA HIS A 195 6.21 -1.94 1.25
C HIS A 195 6.15 -0.51 0.77
#